data_a6b2007474fb0ff503e0c3af9176e80b
#
_entry.id   a6b2007474fb0ff503e0c3af9176e80b
#
_cell.length_a   1.000
_cell.length_b   1.000
_cell.length_c   1.000
_cell.angle_alpha   90.00
_cell.angle_beta   90.00
_cell.angle_gamma   90.00
#
_symmetry.space_group_name_H-M   'P 1'
#
loop_
_entity.id
_entity.type
_entity.pdbx_description
1 polymer ?
#
loop_
_entity_poly.entity_id
_entity_poly.type
_entity_poly.pdbx_seq_one_letter_code
_entity_poly.pdbx_strand_id
1 'polypeptide(L)'
;MIVGNEVYWQQAQREPFGGLDGQTSTEVAIIGAGIGGLATAWHLAERGIETMVIDAGVVASGASGRNGGFFIAGPAPMYNDARQLFGAHLARRIQAATLAAQQQVYGVADAIGAAGCFRRVGMLRLAVDADEAAHVRAHARTLAEDGFAGDLVDEGDLPAPLRRPGRVGLVTDHDASVHPVRWLTALAGALVRRGVTIAEGVRVKRPIGTGTDGQLAILETTHGSVQAGAVVVAADGGVGALIPQLAGRVRARRLHMVATAPLGTAHVAHPVYARYGYEYFQQLPDGGIVLGGFSDLDGAASYTDREEANPVVHARLADYLRDDLGVGAPITHRWVGIVGYTDDQRPYVGAVPGTEGLYAMAGYCGTGNITAWVGGRIVADLIATGASVDADLFDTSRTTRSGAPDADDDH
;
A
#
# COMPACT_ATOMS: atom_id res chain seq x y z
N MET A 1 10.36 -20.89 -19.56
CA MET A 1 9.05 -21.06 -18.88
C MET A 1 9.08 -20.16 -17.65
N ILE A 2 8.25 -19.12 -17.61
CA ILE A 2 8.05 -18.32 -16.40
C ILE A 2 7.12 -19.15 -15.53
N VAL A 3 7.69 -19.92 -14.63
CA VAL A 3 6.94 -20.73 -13.66
C VAL A 3 6.80 -19.91 -12.38
N GLY A 4 5.56 -19.66 -11.98
CA GLY A 4 5.23 -19.34 -10.60
C GLY A 4 5.06 -17.85 -10.29
N ASN A 5 3.90 -17.51 -9.77
CA ASN A 5 3.61 -16.29 -9.01
C ASN A 5 4.12 -16.50 -7.56
N GLU A 6 5.42 -16.79 -7.42
CA GLU A 6 6.04 -17.10 -6.13
C GLU A 6 6.59 -15.82 -5.49
N VAL A 7 5.94 -15.41 -4.41
CA VAL A 7 6.21 -14.14 -3.73
C VAL A 7 7.38 -14.28 -2.77
N TYR A 8 8.44 -13.50 -2.98
CA TYR A 8 9.61 -13.51 -2.12
C TYR A 8 9.29 -13.29 -0.64
N TRP A 9 8.37 -12.38 -0.33
CA TRP A 9 8.00 -12.04 1.04
C TRP A 9 7.25 -13.13 1.79
N GLN A 10 6.62 -14.08 1.09
CA GLN A 10 5.70 -15.09 1.64
C GLN A 10 6.36 -16.44 1.91
N GLN A 11 7.68 -16.53 1.87
CA GLN A 11 8.41 -17.79 2.07
C GLN A 11 8.36 -18.34 3.49
N ALA A 12 8.17 -17.49 4.50
CA ALA A 12 8.14 -17.94 5.88
C ALA A 12 6.82 -18.68 6.17
N GLN A 13 6.90 -19.97 6.46
CA GLN A 13 5.76 -20.70 7.01
C GLN A 13 5.44 -20.14 8.39
N ARG A 14 4.14 -19.97 8.68
CA ARG A 14 3.61 -19.60 9.97
C ARG A 14 2.34 -20.38 10.25
N GLU A 15 2.03 -20.55 11.52
CA GLU A 15 0.72 -21.07 11.91
C GLU A 15 -0.39 -20.09 11.49
N PRO A 16 -1.53 -20.61 10.97
CA PRO A 16 -2.70 -19.80 10.66
C PRO A 16 -3.22 -19.09 11.92
N PHE A 17 -3.81 -17.92 11.75
CA PHE A 17 -4.48 -17.19 12.85
C PHE A 17 -5.84 -17.85 13.05
N GLY A 18 -6.48 -18.51 12.93
CA GLY A 18 -7.82 -19.04 13.17
C GLY A 18 -8.65 -19.13 11.91
N GLY A 19 -9.81 -19.64 12.06
CA GLY A 19 -10.83 -19.78 11.04
C GLY A 19 -12.19 -19.33 11.59
N LEU A 20 -13.22 -19.49 10.80
CA LEU A 20 -14.62 -19.32 11.19
C LEU A 20 -15.33 -20.66 11.04
N ASP A 21 -16.13 -21.04 12.02
CA ASP A 21 -17.03 -22.19 11.93
C ASP A 21 -18.41 -21.81 12.49
N GLY A 22 -19.43 -21.93 11.65
CA GLY A 22 -20.80 -21.64 12.01
C GLY A 22 -21.15 -20.14 12.04
N GLN A 23 -21.93 -19.75 13.05
CA GLN A 23 -22.42 -18.37 13.22
C GLN A 23 -21.71 -17.70 14.39
N THR A 24 -21.31 -16.44 14.19
CA THR A 24 -20.71 -15.60 15.23
C THR A 24 -21.19 -14.16 15.12
N SER A 25 -20.89 -13.36 16.13
CA SER A 25 -21.16 -11.91 16.13
C SER A 25 -19.95 -11.14 16.64
N THR A 26 -19.87 -9.88 16.26
CA THR A 26 -18.86 -8.92 16.70
C THR A 26 -19.41 -7.49 16.61
N GLU A 27 -18.82 -6.51 17.31
CA GLU A 27 -19.20 -5.12 17.13
C GLU A 27 -18.79 -4.63 15.73
N VAL A 28 -17.56 -4.95 15.29
CA VAL A 28 -17.04 -4.54 13.97
C VAL A 28 -16.44 -5.72 13.23
N ALA A 29 -16.94 -6.00 12.01
CA ALA A 29 -16.33 -6.94 11.09
C ALA A 29 -15.50 -6.20 10.04
N ILE A 30 -14.24 -6.63 9.84
CA ILE A 30 -13.32 -6.07 8.85
C ILE A 30 -13.04 -7.13 7.79
N ILE A 31 -13.26 -6.80 6.52
CA ILE A 31 -13.01 -7.69 5.38
C ILE A 31 -11.69 -7.28 4.73
N GLY A 32 -10.71 -8.16 4.86
CA GLY A 32 -9.34 -7.99 4.39
C GLY A 32 -8.31 -7.87 5.53
N ALA A 33 -7.36 -8.80 5.60
CA ALA A 33 -6.25 -8.82 6.54
C ALA A 33 -4.94 -8.25 5.93
N GLY A 34 -5.08 -7.27 5.03
CA GLY A 34 -4.01 -6.41 4.57
C GLY A 34 -3.73 -5.28 5.57
N ILE A 35 -2.82 -4.36 5.20
CA ILE A 35 -2.45 -3.22 6.07
C ILE A 35 -3.67 -2.38 6.45
N GLY A 36 -4.62 -2.15 5.54
CA GLY A 36 -5.82 -1.35 5.83
C GLY A 36 -6.68 -1.97 6.92
N GLY A 37 -7.01 -3.26 6.78
CA GLY A 37 -7.80 -3.96 7.78
C GLY A 37 -7.09 -4.10 9.13
N LEU A 38 -5.81 -4.45 9.14
CA LEU A 38 -5.03 -4.58 10.37
C LEU A 38 -4.80 -3.22 11.08
N ALA A 39 -4.60 -2.13 10.33
CA ALA A 39 -4.51 -0.79 10.88
C ALA A 39 -5.84 -0.35 11.53
N THR A 40 -6.96 -0.63 10.85
CA THR A 40 -8.29 -0.37 11.42
C THR A 40 -8.52 -1.17 12.69
N ALA A 41 -8.23 -2.47 12.67
CA ALA A 41 -8.34 -3.35 13.84
C ALA A 41 -7.46 -2.85 15.00
N TRP A 42 -6.24 -2.35 14.70
CA TRP A 42 -5.36 -1.76 15.72
C TRP A 42 -6.02 -0.57 16.42
N HIS A 43 -6.51 0.38 15.64
CA HIS A 43 -7.13 1.58 16.19
C HIS A 43 -8.47 1.33 16.89
N LEU A 44 -9.25 0.33 16.46
CA LEU A 44 -10.45 -0.13 17.17
C LEU A 44 -10.11 -0.82 18.49
N ALA A 45 -9.09 -1.69 18.50
CA ALA A 45 -8.62 -2.36 19.72
C ALA A 45 -8.07 -1.37 20.76
N GLU A 46 -7.42 -0.27 20.34
CA GLU A 46 -7.02 0.83 21.23
C GLU A 46 -8.21 1.52 21.90
N ARG A 47 -9.40 1.46 21.30
CA ARG A 47 -10.66 2.01 21.81
C ARG A 47 -11.51 0.98 22.56
N GLY A 48 -11.04 -0.27 22.68
CA GLY A 48 -11.76 -1.35 23.34
C GLY A 48 -12.96 -1.89 22.56
N ILE A 49 -13.03 -1.63 21.24
CA ILE A 49 -14.13 -2.09 20.36
C ILE A 49 -13.84 -3.51 19.89
N GLU A 50 -14.80 -4.42 20.13
CA GLU A 50 -14.70 -5.81 19.70
C GLU A 50 -14.63 -5.92 18.19
N THR A 51 -13.59 -6.58 17.68
CA THR A 51 -13.30 -6.59 16.25
C THR A 51 -12.94 -7.99 15.75
N MET A 52 -13.52 -8.36 14.60
CA MET A 52 -13.18 -9.55 13.84
C MET A 52 -12.66 -9.18 12.46
N VAL A 53 -11.47 -9.65 12.10
CA VAL A 53 -10.89 -9.52 10.75
C VAL A 53 -11.10 -10.83 9.98
N ILE A 54 -11.61 -10.73 8.75
CA ILE A 54 -11.94 -11.87 7.88
C ILE A 54 -11.16 -11.71 6.58
N ASP A 55 -10.42 -12.75 6.17
CA ASP A 55 -9.69 -12.73 4.90
C ASP A 55 -9.93 -13.99 4.09
N ALA A 56 -10.12 -13.82 2.79
CA ALA A 56 -10.33 -14.94 1.86
C ALA A 56 -9.06 -15.78 1.65
N GLY A 57 -7.89 -15.21 1.90
CA GLY A 57 -6.58 -15.84 1.91
C GLY A 57 -5.99 -15.86 3.32
N VAL A 58 -4.73 -15.49 3.43
CA VAL A 58 -4.04 -15.36 4.71
C VAL A 58 -3.60 -13.90 4.92
N VAL A 59 -3.28 -13.54 6.17
CA VAL A 59 -2.74 -12.21 6.49
C VAL A 59 -1.63 -11.83 5.50
N ALA A 60 -1.76 -10.63 4.90
CA ALA A 60 -0.83 -10.10 3.92
C ALA A 60 -0.70 -10.91 2.61
N SER A 61 -1.68 -11.72 2.22
CA SER A 61 -1.62 -12.46 0.94
C SER A 61 -1.88 -11.60 -0.30
N GLY A 62 -2.60 -10.47 -0.15
CA GLY A 62 -2.90 -9.52 -1.22
C GLY A 62 -1.79 -8.48 -1.46
N ALA A 63 -2.13 -7.31 -2.00
CA ALA A 63 -1.22 -6.21 -2.33
C ALA A 63 -0.25 -5.85 -1.19
N SER A 64 -0.72 -5.92 0.06
CA SER A 64 0.07 -5.60 1.25
C SER A 64 1.29 -6.49 1.46
N GLY A 65 1.27 -7.73 0.99
CA GLY A 65 2.41 -8.65 1.08
C GLY A 65 3.08 -8.94 -0.27
N ARG A 66 2.70 -8.22 -1.33
CA ARG A 66 3.22 -8.40 -2.69
C ARG A 66 3.88 -7.15 -3.25
N ASN A 67 3.96 -6.07 -2.47
CA ASN A 67 4.55 -4.80 -2.86
C ASN A 67 6.08 -4.80 -2.76
N GLY A 68 6.70 -3.69 -3.14
CA GLY A 68 8.16 -3.51 -3.14
C GLY A 68 8.79 -3.33 -1.76
N GLY A 69 8.01 -3.29 -0.67
CA GLY A 69 8.51 -3.07 0.68
C GLY A 69 8.97 -1.65 0.95
N PHE A 70 8.32 -0.65 0.35
CA PHE A 70 8.58 0.76 0.60
C PHE A 70 7.66 1.32 1.67
N PHE A 71 8.22 2.12 2.56
CA PHE A 71 7.52 2.74 3.67
C PHE A 71 7.69 4.25 3.59
N ILE A 72 6.90 4.89 2.70
CA ILE A 72 7.08 6.25 2.21
C ILE A 72 5.92 7.12 2.68
N ALA A 73 6.21 8.27 3.27
CA ALA A 73 5.22 9.28 3.61
C ALA A 73 4.88 10.16 2.40
N GLY A 74 3.67 10.72 2.40
CA GLY A 74 3.21 11.66 1.39
C GLY A 74 2.06 11.15 0.54
N PRO A 75 1.53 12.01 -0.33
CA PRO A 75 0.54 11.65 -1.33
C PRO A 75 1.13 10.73 -2.42
N ALA A 76 0.28 10.07 -3.20
CA ALA A 76 0.73 9.19 -4.28
C ALA A 76 1.48 9.95 -5.39
N PRO A 77 1.00 11.11 -5.91
CA PRO A 77 1.78 11.93 -6.82
C PRO A 77 2.92 12.64 -6.08
N MET A 78 3.90 13.18 -6.82
CA MET A 78 4.90 14.09 -6.24
C MET A 78 4.21 15.26 -5.54
N TYR A 79 4.82 15.79 -4.50
CA TYR A 79 4.16 16.79 -3.63
C TYR A 79 3.75 18.07 -4.36
N ASN A 80 4.56 18.54 -5.31
CA ASN A 80 4.22 19.67 -6.18
C ASN A 80 2.97 19.37 -7.04
N ASP A 81 2.84 18.16 -7.56
CA ASP A 81 1.68 17.74 -8.36
C ASP A 81 0.45 17.54 -7.47
N ALA A 82 0.64 16.97 -6.29
CA ALA A 82 -0.42 16.86 -5.30
C ALA A 82 -1.00 18.24 -4.92
N ARG A 83 -0.14 19.28 -4.79
CA ARG A 83 -0.62 20.66 -4.56
C ARG A 83 -1.46 21.20 -5.72
N GLN A 84 -1.16 20.80 -6.95
CA GLN A 84 -1.94 21.19 -8.13
C GLN A 84 -3.26 20.41 -8.22
N LEU A 85 -3.21 19.10 -8.00
CA LEU A 85 -4.35 18.20 -8.12
C LEU A 85 -5.37 18.37 -6.98
N PHE A 86 -4.89 18.50 -5.75
CA PHE A 86 -5.72 18.47 -4.53
C PHE A 86 -5.90 19.86 -3.92
N GLY A 87 -5.08 20.84 -4.32
CA GLY A 87 -4.91 22.12 -3.63
C GLY A 87 -3.87 22.00 -2.49
N ALA A 88 -3.14 23.12 -2.26
CA ALA A 88 -2.02 23.18 -1.33
C ALA A 88 -2.40 22.76 0.11
N HIS A 89 -3.58 23.15 0.58
CA HIS A 89 -4.04 22.84 1.93
C HIS A 89 -4.21 21.33 2.14
N LEU A 90 -4.89 20.64 1.22
CA LEU A 90 -5.15 19.21 1.33
C LEU A 90 -3.86 18.39 1.14
N ALA A 91 -3.02 18.75 0.16
CA ALA A 91 -1.73 18.11 -0.05
C ALA A 91 -0.84 18.18 1.20
N ARG A 92 -0.77 19.36 1.84
CA ARG A 92 -0.02 19.57 3.08
C ARG A 92 -0.55 18.73 4.24
N ARG A 93 -1.86 18.63 4.40
CA ARG A 93 -2.47 17.79 5.44
C ARG A 93 -2.19 16.31 5.21
N ILE A 94 -2.27 15.82 3.97
CA ILE A 94 -1.93 14.42 3.64
C ILE A 94 -0.47 14.15 3.96
N GLN A 95 0.45 15.03 3.56
CA GLN A 95 1.88 14.89 3.88
C GLN A 95 2.11 14.83 5.38
N ALA A 96 1.54 15.76 6.14
CA ALA A 96 1.69 15.80 7.60
C ALA A 96 1.07 14.57 8.28
N ALA A 97 -0.12 14.15 7.86
CA ALA A 97 -0.81 12.98 8.43
C ALA A 97 -0.02 11.68 8.18
N THR A 98 0.56 11.53 6.99
CA THR A 98 1.37 10.35 6.66
C THR A 98 2.71 10.33 7.40
N LEU A 99 3.37 11.47 7.59
CA LEU A 99 4.57 11.59 8.42
C LEU A 99 4.28 11.24 9.88
N ALA A 100 3.16 11.73 10.44
CA ALA A 100 2.74 11.38 11.79
C ALA A 100 2.41 9.89 11.93
N ALA A 101 1.72 9.32 10.94
CA ALA A 101 1.41 7.89 10.90
C ALA A 101 2.67 7.03 10.84
N GLN A 102 3.68 7.46 10.09
CA GLN A 102 4.97 6.77 9.99
C GLN A 102 5.65 6.65 11.37
N GLN A 103 5.67 7.75 12.15
CA GLN A 103 6.22 7.73 13.52
C GLN A 103 5.38 6.84 14.45
N GLN A 104 4.05 6.85 14.32
CA GLN A 104 3.18 5.97 15.09
C GLN A 104 3.46 4.50 14.79
N VAL A 105 3.58 4.12 13.51
CA VAL A 105 3.90 2.75 13.11
C VAL A 105 5.26 2.31 13.65
N TYR A 106 6.26 3.17 13.65
CA TYR A 106 7.56 2.86 14.26
C TYR A 106 7.43 2.60 15.76
N GLY A 107 6.67 3.43 16.48
CA GLY A 107 6.40 3.22 17.91
C GLY A 107 5.65 1.91 18.18
N VAL A 108 4.67 1.58 17.34
CA VAL A 108 3.95 0.28 17.44
C VAL A 108 4.91 -0.89 17.16
N ALA A 109 5.72 -0.79 16.11
CA ALA A 109 6.69 -1.84 15.77
C ALA A 109 7.70 -2.08 16.90
N ASP A 110 8.19 -1.01 17.52
CA ASP A 110 9.09 -1.09 18.68
C ASP A 110 8.38 -1.78 19.86
N ALA A 111 7.14 -1.37 20.17
CA ALA A 111 6.36 -1.90 21.29
C ALA A 111 5.99 -3.39 21.15
N ILE A 112 5.79 -3.89 19.92
CA ILE A 112 5.45 -5.31 19.69
C ILE A 112 6.66 -6.18 19.32
N GLY A 113 7.89 -5.63 19.36
CA GLY A 113 9.12 -6.35 19.01
C GLY A 113 9.33 -6.58 17.53
N ALA A 114 8.72 -5.76 16.65
CA ALA A 114 8.78 -5.86 15.20
C ALA A 114 9.67 -4.78 14.52
N ALA A 115 10.45 -4.03 15.29
CA ALA A 115 11.34 -2.97 14.77
C ALA A 115 12.27 -3.46 13.67
N GLY A 116 12.78 -4.69 13.78
CA GLY A 116 13.64 -5.32 12.78
C GLY A 116 12.98 -5.60 11.42
N CYS A 117 11.66 -5.37 11.29
CA CYS A 117 10.99 -5.43 9.99
C CYS A 117 11.27 -4.18 9.14
N PHE A 118 11.73 -3.09 9.73
CA PHE A 118 11.99 -1.81 9.08
C PHE A 118 13.48 -1.51 8.98
N ARG A 119 13.88 -0.97 7.83
CA ARG A 119 15.19 -0.34 7.63
C ARG A 119 14.99 1.16 7.42
N ARG A 120 15.24 1.94 8.47
CA ARG A 120 15.07 3.40 8.50
C ARG A 120 16.31 4.08 7.89
N VAL A 121 16.49 3.90 6.60
CA VAL A 121 17.66 4.37 5.86
C VAL A 121 17.36 5.51 4.90
N GLY A 122 16.17 6.09 4.98
CA GLY A 122 15.68 7.05 3.99
C GLY A 122 15.27 6.38 2.68
N MET A 123 14.85 7.20 1.71
CA MET A 123 14.55 6.80 0.33
C MET A 123 15.21 7.76 -0.64
N LEU A 124 15.68 7.24 -1.77
CA LEU A 124 16.19 8.02 -2.89
C LEU A 124 15.16 8.04 -4.03
N ARG A 125 14.62 9.21 -4.35
CA ARG A 125 13.91 9.46 -5.60
C ARG A 125 14.91 9.89 -6.64
N LEU A 126 15.09 9.11 -7.70
CA LEU A 126 16.13 9.30 -8.71
C LEU A 126 15.50 9.78 -10.02
N ALA A 127 15.91 10.95 -10.50
CA ALA A 127 15.59 11.40 -11.85
C ALA A 127 16.48 10.69 -12.88
N VAL A 128 15.90 10.21 -13.97
CA VAL A 128 16.63 9.47 -15.02
C VAL A 128 16.99 10.34 -16.23
N ASP A 129 16.30 11.46 -16.40
CA ASP A 129 16.53 12.43 -17.49
C ASP A 129 16.40 13.88 -17.00
N ALA A 130 16.54 14.85 -17.91
CA ALA A 130 16.55 16.28 -17.58
C ALA A 130 15.17 16.79 -17.14
N ASP A 131 14.09 16.27 -17.70
CA ASP A 131 12.72 16.68 -17.39
C ASP A 131 12.33 16.19 -16.01
N GLU A 132 12.60 14.93 -15.70
CA GLU A 132 12.41 14.39 -14.35
C GLU A 132 13.32 15.10 -13.34
N ALA A 133 14.56 15.47 -13.71
CA ALA A 133 15.45 16.23 -12.83
C ALA A 133 14.86 17.59 -12.48
N ALA A 134 14.27 18.30 -13.45
CA ALA A 134 13.58 19.56 -13.19
C ALA A 134 12.36 19.36 -12.26
N HIS A 135 11.62 18.27 -12.45
CA HIS A 135 10.45 17.91 -11.65
C HIS A 135 10.84 17.54 -10.21
N VAL A 136 11.87 16.72 -10.02
CA VAL A 136 12.40 16.35 -8.69
C VAL A 136 12.90 17.61 -7.94
N ARG A 137 13.56 18.56 -8.64
CA ARG A 137 13.96 19.84 -8.04
C ARG A 137 12.75 20.70 -7.65
N ALA A 138 11.67 20.70 -8.45
CA ALA A 138 10.42 21.37 -8.11
C ALA A 138 9.76 20.72 -6.90
N HIS A 139 9.72 19.40 -6.85
CA HIS A 139 9.22 18.63 -5.71
C HIS A 139 9.95 19.00 -4.42
N ALA A 140 11.30 18.99 -4.43
CA ALA A 140 12.12 19.35 -3.28
C ALA A 140 11.85 20.78 -2.79
N ARG A 141 11.77 21.75 -3.73
CA ARG A 141 11.45 23.16 -3.36
C ARG A 141 10.09 23.27 -2.71
N THR A 142 9.08 22.61 -3.28
CA THR A 142 7.71 22.68 -2.77
C THR A 142 7.56 22.02 -1.39
N LEU A 143 8.29 20.91 -1.14
CA LEU A 143 8.39 20.33 0.20
C LEU A 143 8.99 21.33 1.21
N ALA A 144 10.12 21.96 0.85
CA ALA A 144 10.79 22.94 1.71
C ALA A 144 9.94 24.19 1.99
N GLU A 145 9.17 24.68 1.01
CA GLU A 145 8.23 25.81 1.18
C GLU A 145 7.19 25.52 2.27
N ASP A 146 6.74 24.27 2.37
CA ASP A 146 5.74 23.85 3.37
C ASP A 146 6.38 23.28 4.66
N GLY A 147 7.71 23.33 4.77
CA GLY A 147 8.48 22.93 5.95
C GLY A 147 8.72 21.42 6.08
N PHE A 148 8.65 20.69 4.97
CA PHE A 148 8.99 19.27 4.92
C PHE A 148 10.43 19.07 4.47
N ALA A 149 11.10 18.04 5.03
CA ALA A 149 12.50 17.76 4.75
C ALA A 149 12.67 16.89 3.49
N GLY A 150 13.77 17.16 2.78
CA GLY A 150 14.27 16.38 1.66
C GLY A 150 15.52 17.02 1.09
N ASP A 151 16.58 16.24 0.91
CA ASP A 151 17.89 16.72 0.48
C ASP A 151 18.16 16.35 -0.97
N LEU A 152 18.36 17.37 -1.80
CA LEU A 152 18.80 17.17 -3.18
C LEU A 152 20.24 16.67 -3.20
N VAL A 153 20.48 15.65 -4.01
CA VAL A 153 21.81 15.09 -4.27
C VAL A 153 22.10 15.16 -5.76
N ASP A 154 23.27 15.71 -6.09
CA ASP A 154 23.75 15.78 -7.47
C ASP A 154 24.45 14.47 -7.88
N GLU A 155 24.72 14.34 -9.18
CA GLU A 155 25.32 13.15 -9.79
C GLU A 155 26.53 12.58 -9.00
N GLY A 156 27.44 13.45 -8.54
CA GLY A 156 28.66 13.04 -7.83
C GLY A 156 28.42 12.32 -6.51
N ASP A 157 27.31 12.61 -5.85
CA ASP A 157 26.94 12.08 -4.54
C ASP A 157 26.01 10.84 -4.65
N LEU A 158 25.50 10.53 -5.85
CA LEU A 158 24.70 9.35 -6.08
C LEU A 158 25.54 8.07 -5.88
N PRO A 159 24.92 6.95 -5.46
CA PRO A 159 25.56 5.64 -5.44
C PRO A 159 26.17 5.29 -6.83
N ALA A 160 27.36 4.70 -6.85
CA ALA A 160 28.10 4.44 -8.08
C ALA A 160 27.29 3.74 -9.20
N PRO A 161 26.45 2.73 -8.92
CA PRO A 161 25.63 2.09 -9.94
C PRO A 161 24.60 3.03 -10.58
N LEU A 162 24.22 4.11 -9.88
CA LEU A 162 23.18 5.04 -10.29
C LEU A 162 23.72 6.31 -10.95
N ARG A 163 25.03 6.52 -10.94
CA ARG A 163 25.65 7.72 -11.54
C ARG A 163 25.54 7.70 -13.05
N ARG A 164 24.92 8.70 -13.61
CA ARG A 164 24.89 9.01 -15.05
C ARG A 164 24.86 10.53 -15.21
N PRO A 165 25.40 11.07 -16.32
CA PRO A 165 25.43 12.52 -16.57
C PRO A 165 24.05 13.16 -16.43
N GLY A 166 23.98 14.23 -15.62
CA GLY A 166 22.76 15.03 -15.40
C GLY A 166 21.74 14.44 -14.44
N ARG A 167 21.96 13.25 -13.87
CA ARG A 167 21.06 12.70 -12.86
C ARG A 167 21.05 13.49 -11.57
N VAL A 168 19.87 13.57 -10.98
CA VAL A 168 19.60 14.23 -9.69
C VAL A 168 18.80 13.29 -8.83
N GLY A 169 19.06 13.29 -7.55
CA GLY A 169 18.27 12.58 -6.56
C GLY A 169 17.66 13.52 -5.52
N LEU A 170 16.62 13.04 -4.87
CA LEU A 170 16.08 13.60 -3.63
C LEU A 170 16.07 12.50 -2.57
N VAL A 171 16.77 12.72 -1.47
CA VAL A 171 16.78 11.83 -0.31
C VAL A 171 15.80 12.36 0.72
N THR A 172 14.91 11.48 1.21
CA THR A 172 13.98 11.74 2.31
C THR A 172 14.33 10.82 3.48
N ASP A 173 15.01 11.34 4.50
CA ASP A 173 15.58 10.54 5.62
C ASP A 173 14.51 9.88 6.50
N HIS A 174 13.30 10.43 6.53
CA HIS A 174 12.20 9.87 7.32
C HIS A 174 11.63 8.58 6.74
N ASP A 175 11.84 8.33 5.46
CA ASP A 175 11.33 7.14 4.78
C ASP A 175 12.15 5.88 5.09
N ALA A 176 11.61 4.73 4.75
CA ALA A 176 12.22 3.45 5.07
C ALA A 176 11.88 2.37 4.03
N SER A 177 12.56 1.25 4.12
CA SER A 177 12.07 -0.01 3.59
C SER A 177 11.51 -0.89 4.70
N VAL A 178 10.61 -1.80 4.33
CA VAL A 178 9.95 -2.72 5.25
C VAL A 178 9.90 -4.13 4.64
N HIS A 179 10.01 -5.15 5.48
CA HIS A 179 9.60 -6.51 5.10
C HIS A 179 8.10 -6.66 5.35
N PRO A 180 7.24 -6.52 4.32
CA PRO A 180 5.81 -6.27 4.54
C PRO A 180 5.11 -7.43 5.24
N VAL A 181 5.41 -8.67 4.86
CA VAL A 181 4.76 -9.85 5.46
C VAL A 181 5.18 -10.06 6.92
N ARG A 182 6.46 -9.90 7.25
CA ARG A 182 6.91 -10.01 8.66
C ARG A 182 6.26 -8.95 9.55
N TRP A 183 6.20 -7.71 9.05
CA TRP A 183 5.53 -6.62 9.76
C TRP A 183 4.07 -6.92 10.02
N LEU A 184 3.30 -7.27 8.96
CA LEU A 184 1.86 -7.50 9.09
C LEU A 184 1.53 -8.75 9.91
N THR A 185 2.36 -9.80 9.82
CA THR A 185 2.22 -10.99 10.66
C THR A 185 2.46 -10.66 12.15
N ALA A 186 3.48 -9.84 12.46
CA ALA A 186 3.75 -9.40 13.82
C ALA A 186 2.60 -8.54 14.36
N LEU A 187 2.08 -7.62 13.54
CA LEU A 187 0.92 -6.78 13.87
C LEU A 187 -0.32 -7.62 14.15
N ALA A 188 -0.64 -8.59 13.28
CA ALA A 188 -1.75 -9.51 13.45
C ALA A 188 -1.61 -10.34 14.75
N GLY A 189 -0.42 -10.86 15.04
CA GLY A 189 -0.16 -11.55 16.30
C GLY A 189 -0.36 -10.66 17.53
N ALA A 190 0.02 -9.37 17.43
CA ALA A 190 -0.22 -8.41 18.50
C ALA A 190 -1.71 -8.10 18.69
N LEU A 191 -2.45 -8.03 17.58
CA LEU A 191 -3.91 -7.84 17.59
C LEU A 191 -4.64 -9.01 18.25
N VAL A 192 -4.25 -10.25 17.93
CA VAL A 192 -4.83 -11.44 18.59
C VAL A 192 -4.58 -11.41 20.10
N ARG A 193 -3.38 -11.03 20.54
CA ARG A 193 -3.09 -10.86 21.99
C ARG A 193 -3.93 -9.74 22.65
N ARG A 194 -4.48 -8.82 21.89
CA ARG A 194 -5.39 -7.75 22.33
C ARG A 194 -6.88 -8.13 22.21
N GLY A 195 -7.18 -9.40 21.86
CA GLY A 195 -8.54 -9.89 21.76
C GLY A 195 -9.21 -9.75 20.38
N VAL A 196 -8.49 -9.28 19.38
CA VAL A 196 -9.02 -9.24 18.00
C VAL A 196 -9.05 -10.66 17.42
N THR A 197 -10.19 -11.06 16.89
CA THR A 197 -10.33 -12.34 16.17
C THR A 197 -9.88 -12.16 14.72
N ILE A 198 -9.06 -13.09 14.20
CA ILE A 198 -8.65 -13.11 12.78
C ILE A 198 -9.04 -14.47 12.20
N ALA A 199 -9.85 -14.46 11.14
CA ALA A 199 -10.29 -15.64 10.41
C ALA A 199 -9.68 -15.64 9.00
N GLU A 200 -8.78 -16.58 8.75
CA GLU A 200 -8.12 -16.79 7.45
C GLU A 200 -8.81 -17.88 6.63
N GLY A 201 -8.69 -17.81 5.30
CA GLY A 201 -9.34 -18.75 4.38
C GLY A 201 -10.86 -18.59 4.31
N VAL A 202 -11.40 -17.50 4.79
CA VAL A 202 -12.83 -17.22 4.90
C VAL A 202 -13.24 -16.12 3.93
N ARG A 203 -13.97 -16.47 2.89
CA ARG A 203 -14.43 -15.53 1.86
C ARG A 203 -15.85 -15.06 2.12
N VAL A 204 -16.08 -13.76 2.11
CA VAL A 204 -17.42 -13.15 2.05
C VAL A 204 -18.00 -13.36 0.67
N LYS A 205 -19.24 -13.88 0.58
CA LYS A 205 -19.82 -14.43 -0.66
C LYS A 205 -20.53 -13.41 -1.55
N ARG A 206 -21.01 -12.30 -1.01
CA ARG A 206 -21.91 -11.37 -1.73
C ARG A 206 -21.56 -9.92 -1.43
N PRO A 207 -22.01 -8.99 -2.29
CA PRO A 207 -22.05 -7.59 -1.90
C PRO A 207 -22.71 -7.40 -0.55
N ILE A 208 -22.17 -6.49 0.23
CA ILE A 208 -22.61 -6.29 1.62
C ILE A 208 -23.94 -5.55 1.60
N GLY A 209 -24.97 -6.23 2.07
CA GLY A 209 -26.22 -5.58 2.42
C GLY A 209 -26.05 -4.91 3.78
N THR A 210 -26.40 -3.63 3.86
CA THR A 210 -26.46 -2.93 5.14
C THR A 210 -27.78 -3.24 5.83
N GLY A 211 -27.75 -3.42 7.16
CA GLY A 211 -28.94 -3.36 7.97
C GLY A 211 -29.57 -1.97 7.82
N THR A 212 -30.88 -1.90 7.70
CA THR A 212 -31.65 -0.67 7.83
C THR A 212 -32.18 -0.56 9.27
N ASP A 213 -32.28 0.65 9.79
CA ASP A 213 -32.91 0.92 11.09
C ASP A 213 -32.25 0.23 12.30
N GLY A 214 -30.90 0.26 12.38
CA GLY A 214 -30.16 -0.28 13.52
C GLY A 214 -30.07 -1.82 13.53
N GLN A 215 -30.42 -2.50 12.45
CA GLN A 215 -30.20 -3.93 12.32
C GLN A 215 -28.74 -4.25 12.03
N LEU A 216 -28.25 -5.35 12.62
CA LEU A 216 -26.91 -5.86 12.37
C LEU A 216 -26.75 -6.30 10.91
N ALA A 217 -25.61 -5.96 10.30
CA ALA A 217 -25.24 -6.51 9.02
C ALA A 217 -24.94 -8.02 9.15
N ILE A 218 -25.39 -8.81 8.19
CA ILE A 218 -25.12 -10.25 8.13
C ILE A 218 -24.17 -10.52 6.96
N LEU A 219 -22.95 -10.93 7.26
CA LEU A 219 -21.95 -11.33 6.29
C LEU A 219 -22.03 -12.84 6.06
N GLU A 220 -22.54 -13.26 4.90
CA GLU A 220 -22.46 -14.64 4.49
C GLU A 220 -21.05 -14.99 4.00
N THR A 221 -20.45 -16.03 4.57
CA THR A 221 -19.11 -16.48 4.24
C THR A 221 -19.05 -17.92 3.75
N THR A 222 -17.88 -18.37 3.33
CA THR A 222 -17.65 -19.76 2.93
C THR A 222 -17.75 -20.75 4.09
N HIS A 223 -17.65 -20.29 5.36
CA HIS A 223 -17.57 -21.14 6.56
C HIS A 223 -18.63 -20.78 7.61
N GLY A 224 -19.68 -20.07 7.23
CA GLY A 224 -20.74 -19.66 8.14
C GLY A 224 -21.18 -18.21 7.91
N SER A 225 -21.60 -17.53 8.98
CA SER A 225 -22.00 -16.13 8.90
C SER A 225 -21.50 -15.31 10.08
N VAL A 226 -21.28 -14.00 9.85
CA VAL A 226 -20.90 -13.03 10.88
C VAL A 226 -21.95 -11.95 10.95
N GLN A 227 -22.50 -11.71 12.16
CA GLN A 227 -23.34 -10.55 12.44
C GLN A 227 -22.47 -9.43 13.00
N ALA A 228 -22.61 -8.22 12.46
CA ALA A 228 -21.79 -7.09 12.89
C ALA A 228 -22.59 -5.79 12.97
N GLY A 229 -22.30 -4.96 13.98
CA GLY A 229 -22.84 -3.61 14.10
C GLY A 229 -22.30 -2.66 13.05
N ALA A 230 -21.03 -2.81 12.67
CA ALA A 230 -20.41 -2.10 11.57
C ALA A 230 -19.53 -3.04 10.73
N VAL A 231 -19.40 -2.70 9.45
CA VAL A 231 -18.58 -3.46 8.48
C VAL A 231 -17.58 -2.54 7.81
N VAL A 232 -16.30 -2.94 7.80
CA VAL A 232 -15.23 -2.25 7.08
C VAL A 232 -14.74 -3.13 5.94
N VAL A 233 -14.78 -2.63 4.72
CA VAL A 233 -14.24 -3.33 3.54
C VAL A 233 -12.88 -2.76 3.19
N ALA A 234 -11.83 -3.50 3.51
CA ALA A 234 -10.43 -3.16 3.26
C ALA A 234 -9.83 -4.07 2.17
N ALA A 235 -10.53 -4.20 1.04
CA ALA A 235 -10.20 -5.13 -0.06
C ALA A 235 -9.47 -4.45 -1.23
N ASP A 236 -9.05 -3.19 -1.10
CA ASP A 236 -8.31 -2.40 -2.09
C ASP A 236 -8.89 -2.55 -3.52
N GLY A 237 -8.13 -3.03 -4.49
CA GLY A 237 -8.58 -3.21 -5.88
C GLY A 237 -9.81 -4.09 -6.05
N GLY A 238 -10.13 -4.94 -5.07
CA GLY A 238 -11.32 -5.81 -5.04
C GLY A 238 -12.58 -5.20 -4.44
N VAL A 239 -12.53 -3.95 -3.96
CA VAL A 239 -13.63 -3.31 -3.21
C VAL A 239 -14.94 -3.26 -3.98
N GLY A 240 -14.90 -3.04 -5.29
CA GLY A 240 -16.10 -2.91 -6.14
C GLY A 240 -16.96 -4.17 -6.22
N ALA A 241 -16.39 -5.36 -5.95
CA ALA A 241 -17.14 -6.61 -5.88
C ALA A 241 -17.99 -6.71 -4.61
N LEU A 242 -17.61 -6.02 -3.55
CA LEU A 242 -18.28 -6.02 -2.24
C LEU A 242 -19.12 -4.77 -2.01
N ILE A 243 -18.70 -3.62 -2.57
CA ILE A 243 -19.38 -2.31 -2.47
C ILE A 243 -19.67 -1.82 -3.89
N PRO A 244 -20.87 -2.07 -4.44
CA PRO A 244 -21.21 -1.68 -5.82
C PRO A 244 -21.08 -0.16 -6.08
N GLN A 245 -21.26 0.69 -5.07
CA GLN A 245 -21.09 2.15 -5.17
C GLN A 245 -19.64 2.57 -5.51
N LEU A 246 -18.66 1.69 -5.27
CA LEU A 246 -17.25 1.91 -5.61
C LEU A 246 -16.79 1.13 -6.86
N ALA A 247 -17.68 0.36 -7.49
CA ALA A 247 -17.39 -0.31 -8.75
C ALA A 247 -17.03 0.73 -9.84
N GLY A 248 -15.90 0.52 -10.51
CA GLY A 248 -15.35 1.44 -11.51
C GLY A 248 -14.67 2.68 -10.96
N ARG A 249 -14.85 3.03 -9.67
CA ARG A 249 -14.13 4.15 -9.02
C ARG A 249 -12.75 3.76 -8.49
N VAL A 250 -12.57 2.48 -8.20
CA VAL A 250 -11.28 1.87 -7.88
C VAL A 250 -11.00 0.82 -8.95
N ARG A 251 -9.94 1.03 -9.70
CA ARG A 251 -9.50 0.12 -10.76
C ARG A 251 -8.36 -0.75 -10.25
N ALA A 252 -8.51 -2.06 -10.35
CA ALA A 252 -7.44 -3.01 -10.06
C ALA A 252 -6.35 -2.91 -11.13
N ARG A 253 -5.09 -2.72 -10.72
CA ARG A 253 -3.93 -2.67 -11.62
C ARG A 253 -2.89 -3.70 -11.20
N ARG A 254 -2.41 -4.46 -12.16
CA ARG A 254 -1.36 -5.46 -11.97
C ARG A 254 0.02 -4.81 -12.03
N LEU A 255 0.84 -5.08 -11.01
CA LEU A 255 2.23 -4.65 -10.95
C LEU A 255 3.16 -5.86 -10.85
N HIS A 256 4.31 -5.80 -11.52
CA HIS A 256 5.25 -6.90 -11.65
C HIS A 256 6.47 -6.69 -10.76
N MET A 257 6.95 -7.79 -10.18
CA MET A 257 8.07 -7.82 -9.23
C MET A 257 9.00 -8.99 -9.52
N VAL A 258 10.28 -8.79 -9.20
CA VAL A 258 11.30 -9.85 -9.16
C VAL A 258 12.16 -9.71 -7.91
N ALA A 259 12.76 -10.82 -7.48
CA ALA A 259 13.82 -10.82 -6.47
C ALA A 259 15.01 -11.65 -6.95
N THR A 260 16.22 -11.21 -6.60
CA THR A 260 17.47 -11.92 -6.94
C THR A 260 17.98 -12.75 -5.77
N ALA A 261 18.89 -13.66 -6.06
CA ALA A 261 19.78 -14.22 -5.05
C ALA A 261 20.63 -13.11 -4.40
N PRO A 262 21.16 -13.33 -3.18
CA PRO A 262 22.05 -12.38 -2.52
C PRO A 262 23.26 -11.98 -3.39
N LEU A 263 23.55 -10.68 -3.40
CA LEU A 263 24.79 -10.13 -3.95
C LEU A 263 25.84 -10.10 -2.83
N GLY A 264 27.06 -10.47 -3.10
CA GLY A 264 28.15 -10.41 -2.11
C GLY A 264 28.59 -8.99 -1.74
N THR A 265 27.95 -7.95 -2.30
CA THR A 265 28.34 -6.53 -2.16
C THR A 265 27.12 -5.64 -1.94
N ALA A 266 27.33 -4.52 -1.22
CA ALA A 266 26.36 -3.44 -1.14
C ALA A 266 26.34 -2.66 -2.47
N HIS A 267 25.15 -2.52 -3.08
CA HIS A 267 24.94 -1.77 -4.31
C HIS A 267 24.30 -0.42 -4.04
N VAL A 268 23.24 -0.41 -3.23
CA VAL A 268 22.48 0.80 -2.88
C VAL A 268 22.10 0.76 -1.39
N ALA A 269 22.29 1.89 -0.71
CA ALA A 269 21.92 2.01 0.69
C ALA A 269 20.42 2.26 0.87
N HIS A 270 19.86 3.14 0.04
CA HIS A 270 18.47 3.55 0.09
C HIS A 270 17.60 2.67 -0.82
N PRO A 271 16.34 2.42 -0.49
CA PRO A 271 15.32 2.07 -1.50
C PRO A 271 15.21 3.21 -2.51
N VAL A 272 15.03 2.87 -3.79
CA VAL A 272 15.07 3.80 -4.91
C VAL A 272 13.75 3.79 -5.66
N TYR A 273 13.23 4.99 -5.95
CA TYR A 273 12.17 5.24 -6.93
C TYR A 273 12.77 6.01 -8.10
N ALA A 274 12.59 5.53 -9.33
CA ALA A 274 13.07 6.17 -10.55
C ALA A 274 11.96 6.23 -11.59
N ARG A 275 12.11 7.09 -12.58
CA ARG A 275 11.18 7.30 -13.69
C ARG A 275 9.73 7.44 -13.18
N TYR A 276 9.50 8.47 -12.37
CA TYR A 276 8.19 8.77 -11.75
C TYR A 276 7.59 7.62 -10.91
N GLY A 277 8.41 6.62 -10.52
CA GLY A 277 7.95 5.42 -9.80
C GLY A 277 7.58 4.25 -10.72
N TYR A 278 7.88 4.35 -12.02
CA TYR A 278 7.78 3.22 -12.94
C TYR A 278 8.89 2.19 -12.75
N GLU A 279 10.01 2.54 -12.11
CA GLU A 279 11.00 1.62 -11.58
C GLU A 279 11.19 1.87 -10.09
N TYR A 280 11.17 0.81 -9.31
CA TYR A 280 11.42 0.89 -7.88
C TYR A 280 12.13 -0.37 -7.38
N PHE A 281 13.18 -0.18 -6.59
CA PHE A 281 13.96 -1.30 -6.07
C PHE A 281 14.60 -0.98 -4.73
N GLN A 282 14.91 -2.04 -3.99
CA GLN A 282 15.68 -1.96 -2.77
C GLN A 282 16.64 -3.14 -2.68
N GLN A 283 17.79 -2.93 -2.04
CA GLN A 283 18.65 -4.01 -1.64
C GLN A 283 18.29 -4.49 -0.24
N LEU A 284 18.12 -5.79 -0.10
CA LEU A 284 17.75 -6.45 1.15
C LEU A 284 18.96 -6.61 2.08
N PRO A 285 18.76 -6.86 3.39
CA PRO A 285 19.86 -7.08 4.34
C PRO A 285 20.79 -8.27 3.98
N ASP A 286 20.26 -9.28 3.29
CA ASP A 286 21.02 -10.43 2.79
C ASP A 286 21.80 -10.13 1.49
N GLY A 287 21.63 -8.93 0.95
CA GLY A 287 22.25 -8.46 -0.28
C GLY A 287 21.43 -8.71 -1.54
N GLY A 288 20.33 -9.43 -1.49
CA GLY A 288 19.41 -9.59 -2.63
C GLY A 288 18.76 -8.27 -3.04
N ILE A 289 18.29 -8.18 -4.28
CA ILE A 289 17.53 -7.02 -4.76
C ILE A 289 16.10 -7.44 -5.03
N VAL A 290 15.15 -6.66 -4.51
CA VAL A 290 13.74 -6.68 -4.90
C VAL A 290 13.50 -5.50 -5.82
N LEU A 291 13.01 -5.77 -7.03
CA LEU A 291 12.75 -4.79 -8.08
C LEU A 291 11.32 -4.96 -8.62
N GLY A 292 10.62 -3.86 -8.80
CA GLY A 292 9.35 -3.80 -9.50
C GLY A 292 9.31 -2.67 -10.51
N GLY A 293 8.29 -2.69 -11.37
CA GLY A 293 8.06 -1.59 -12.28
C GLY A 293 7.64 -1.99 -13.69
N PHE A 294 7.88 -1.05 -14.63
CA PHE A 294 7.59 -1.18 -16.06
C PHE A 294 6.11 -1.50 -16.36
N SER A 295 5.19 -1.02 -15.53
CA SER A 295 3.75 -1.20 -15.77
C SER A 295 3.24 -0.45 -17.00
N ASP A 296 3.97 0.56 -17.47
CA ASP A 296 3.75 1.25 -18.76
C ASP A 296 3.89 0.31 -19.96
N LEU A 297 4.79 -0.68 -19.91
CA LEU A 297 4.90 -1.70 -20.97
C LEU A 297 3.72 -2.68 -20.99
N ASP A 298 2.97 -2.77 -19.91
CA ASP A 298 1.73 -3.56 -19.84
C ASP A 298 0.52 -2.73 -20.33
N GLY A 299 0.65 -1.39 -20.36
CA GLY A 299 -0.34 -0.44 -20.83
C GLY A 299 -1.73 -0.70 -20.24
N ALA A 300 -2.76 -0.57 -21.07
CA ALA A 300 -4.15 -0.84 -20.68
C ALA A 300 -4.39 -2.27 -20.15
N ALA A 301 -3.57 -3.26 -20.55
CA ALA A 301 -3.67 -4.63 -20.06
C ALA A 301 -3.25 -4.78 -18.59
N SER A 302 -2.59 -3.77 -18.01
CA SER A 302 -2.27 -3.73 -16.57
C SER A 302 -3.54 -3.59 -15.70
N TYR A 303 -4.60 -2.98 -16.22
CA TYR A 303 -5.87 -2.82 -15.50
C TYR A 303 -6.67 -4.14 -15.49
N THR A 304 -6.33 -4.97 -14.54
CA THR A 304 -6.91 -6.31 -14.37
C THR A 304 -6.79 -6.77 -12.91
N ASP A 305 -7.68 -7.65 -12.50
CA ASP A 305 -7.62 -8.36 -11.20
C ASP A 305 -6.95 -9.75 -11.32
N ARG A 306 -6.45 -10.11 -12.52
CA ARG A 306 -5.79 -11.39 -12.75
C ARG A 306 -4.33 -11.34 -12.38
N GLU A 307 -3.89 -12.31 -11.61
CA GLU A 307 -2.49 -12.47 -11.18
C GLU A 307 -1.63 -13.21 -12.24
N GLU A 308 -1.85 -12.93 -13.51
CA GLU A 308 -1.09 -13.51 -14.62
C GLU A 308 0.07 -12.58 -14.99
N ALA A 309 1.29 -13.09 -14.98
CA ALA A 309 2.46 -12.30 -15.30
C ALA A 309 2.56 -11.97 -16.80
N ASN A 310 2.91 -10.71 -17.15
CA ASN A 310 3.29 -10.36 -18.51
C ASN A 310 4.79 -10.70 -18.72
N PRO A 311 5.13 -11.61 -19.64
CA PRO A 311 6.52 -12.01 -19.88
C PRO A 311 7.40 -10.87 -20.41
N VAL A 312 6.83 -9.89 -21.13
CA VAL A 312 7.58 -8.74 -21.63
C VAL A 312 8.05 -7.86 -20.49
N VAL A 313 7.18 -7.59 -19.51
CA VAL A 313 7.54 -6.81 -18.30
C VAL A 313 8.60 -7.55 -17.49
N HIS A 314 8.44 -8.86 -17.28
CA HIS A 314 9.44 -9.63 -16.54
C HIS A 314 10.80 -9.73 -17.28
N ALA A 315 10.81 -9.75 -18.62
CA ALA A 315 12.04 -9.67 -19.38
C ALA A 315 12.72 -8.32 -19.19
N ARG A 316 11.96 -7.22 -19.26
CA ARG A 316 12.51 -5.87 -19.03
C ARG A 316 13.06 -5.67 -17.61
N LEU A 317 12.38 -6.21 -16.59
CA LEU A 317 12.90 -6.22 -15.22
C LEU A 317 14.27 -6.95 -15.12
N ALA A 318 14.42 -8.07 -15.84
CA ALA A 318 15.68 -8.80 -15.88
C ALA A 318 16.79 -8.02 -16.60
N ASP A 319 16.44 -7.36 -17.71
CA ASP A 319 17.36 -6.50 -18.46
C ASP A 319 17.82 -5.31 -17.62
N TYR A 320 16.88 -4.66 -16.89
CA TYR A 320 17.20 -3.53 -16.01
C TYR A 320 18.18 -3.92 -14.88
N LEU A 321 17.99 -5.09 -14.27
CA LEU A 321 18.94 -5.61 -13.28
C LEU A 321 20.34 -5.75 -13.89
N ARG A 322 20.45 -6.38 -15.07
CA ARG A 322 21.72 -6.67 -15.73
C ARG A 322 22.40 -5.41 -16.29
N ASP A 323 21.67 -4.65 -17.10
CA ASP A 323 22.23 -3.61 -17.96
C ASP A 323 22.27 -2.24 -17.27
N ASP A 324 21.22 -1.90 -16.49
CA ASP A 324 21.12 -0.60 -15.82
C ASP A 324 21.77 -0.62 -14.42
N LEU A 325 21.58 -1.70 -13.66
CA LEU A 325 22.10 -1.82 -12.29
C LEU A 325 23.40 -2.64 -12.20
N GLY A 326 23.82 -3.32 -13.28
CA GLY A 326 25.03 -4.15 -13.28
C GLY A 326 24.93 -5.39 -12.39
N VAL A 327 23.70 -5.90 -12.16
CA VAL A 327 23.43 -7.03 -11.26
C VAL A 327 23.44 -8.33 -12.04
N GLY A 328 24.46 -9.16 -11.81
CA GLY A 328 24.61 -10.49 -12.44
C GLY A 328 24.03 -11.66 -11.63
N ALA A 329 23.46 -11.40 -10.44
CA ALA A 329 22.87 -12.45 -9.64
C ALA A 329 21.58 -13.02 -10.30
N PRO A 330 21.32 -14.33 -10.19
CA PRO A 330 20.13 -14.93 -10.79
C PRO A 330 18.84 -14.44 -10.11
N ILE A 331 17.79 -14.24 -10.90
CA ILE A 331 16.46 -13.98 -10.38
C ILE A 331 15.90 -15.28 -9.80
N THR A 332 15.53 -15.25 -8.52
CA THR A 332 15.01 -16.39 -7.77
C THR A 332 13.49 -16.42 -7.70
N HIS A 333 12.85 -15.24 -7.70
CA HIS A 333 11.40 -15.09 -7.57
C HIS A 333 10.85 -14.12 -8.60
N ARG A 334 9.64 -14.42 -9.07
CA ARG A 334 8.85 -13.57 -9.95
C ARG A 334 7.40 -13.60 -9.48
N TRP A 335 6.80 -12.43 -9.32
CA TRP A 335 5.40 -12.37 -8.92
C TRP A 335 4.71 -11.12 -9.45
N VAL A 336 3.42 -11.08 -9.27
CA VAL A 336 2.59 -9.91 -9.51
C VAL A 336 1.77 -9.58 -8.26
N GLY A 337 1.44 -8.30 -8.10
CA GLY A 337 0.49 -7.82 -7.10
C GLY A 337 -0.61 -7.02 -7.78
N ILE A 338 -1.82 -7.11 -7.25
CA ILE A 338 -2.97 -6.34 -7.72
C ILE A 338 -3.20 -5.19 -6.74
N VAL A 339 -3.12 -3.96 -7.22
CA VAL A 339 -3.23 -2.72 -6.43
C VAL A 339 -4.40 -1.89 -6.92
N GLY A 340 -5.15 -1.27 -6.01
CA GLY A 340 -6.24 -0.36 -6.36
C GLY A 340 -5.74 1.03 -6.73
N TYR A 341 -6.20 1.54 -7.87
CA TYR A 341 -5.95 2.89 -8.37
C TYR A 341 -7.24 3.67 -8.51
N THR A 342 -7.19 4.96 -8.23
CA THR A 342 -8.27 5.93 -8.41
C THR A 342 -7.85 6.99 -9.40
N ASP A 343 -8.79 7.60 -10.12
CA ASP A 343 -8.47 8.60 -11.15
C ASP A 343 -7.85 9.88 -10.58
N ASP A 344 -8.18 10.23 -9.33
CA ASP A 344 -7.63 11.42 -8.65
C ASP A 344 -6.42 11.08 -7.75
N GLN A 345 -5.88 9.88 -7.82
CA GLN A 345 -4.73 9.40 -7.05
C GLN A 345 -4.88 9.54 -5.53
N ARG A 346 -6.10 9.61 -5.01
CA ARG A 346 -6.41 9.58 -3.57
C ARG A 346 -7.23 8.34 -3.23
N PRO A 347 -6.96 7.64 -2.13
CA PRO A 347 -7.79 6.51 -1.73
C PRO A 347 -9.20 6.95 -1.35
N TYR A 348 -10.14 6.01 -1.38
CA TYR A 348 -11.47 6.14 -0.79
C TYR A 348 -11.43 5.52 0.61
N VAL A 349 -11.59 6.36 1.65
CA VAL A 349 -11.60 5.93 3.05
C VAL A 349 -12.72 6.64 3.79
N GLY A 350 -13.58 5.88 4.48
CA GLY A 350 -14.66 6.41 5.28
C GLY A 350 -15.99 5.70 5.07
N ALA A 351 -17.07 6.33 5.55
CA ALA A 351 -18.43 5.81 5.42
C ALA A 351 -18.86 5.74 3.94
N VAL A 352 -19.53 4.68 3.55
CA VAL A 352 -20.06 4.51 2.18
C VAL A 352 -21.35 5.31 2.05
N PRO A 353 -21.45 6.23 1.08
CA PRO A 353 -22.65 7.07 0.94
C PRO A 353 -23.93 6.25 0.76
N GLY A 354 -25.00 6.67 1.46
CA GLY A 354 -26.30 6.02 1.38
C GLY A 354 -26.40 4.67 2.10
N THR A 355 -25.41 4.34 2.94
CA THR A 355 -25.43 3.13 3.75
C THR A 355 -25.11 3.47 5.20
N GLU A 356 -25.71 2.76 6.14
CA GLU A 356 -25.42 2.90 7.57
C GLU A 356 -24.49 1.76 8.02
N GLY A 357 -23.47 2.07 8.82
CA GLY A 357 -22.57 1.09 9.38
C GLY A 357 -21.62 0.43 8.37
N LEU A 358 -21.55 0.90 7.11
CA LEU A 358 -20.63 0.38 6.10
C LEU A 358 -19.54 1.39 5.79
N TYR A 359 -18.29 0.94 5.84
CA TYR A 359 -17.08 1.72 5.60
C TYR A 359 -16.22 1.07 4.53
N ALA A 360 -15.53 1.88 3.76
CA ALA A 360 -14.60 1.43 2.71
C ALA A 360 -13.18 1.93 2.94
N MET A 361 -12.22 1.15 2.51
CA MET A 361 -10.79 1.49 2.47
C MET A 361 -10.16 0.88 1.21
N ALA A 362 -9.90 1.71 0.18
CA ALA A 362 -9.46 1.21 -1.12
C ALA A 362 -8.80 2.29 -2.00
N GLY A 363 -8.04 1.86 -3.03
CA GLY A 363 -7.53 2.75 -4.06
C GLY A 363 -6.29 3.54 -3.65
N TYR A 364 -5.31 2.90 -3.04
CA TYR A 364 -4.14 3.58 -2.46
C TYR A 364 -3.08 4.01 -3.48
N CYS A 365 -3.22 3.69 -4.76
CA CYS A 365 -2.30 4.14 -5.83
C CYS A 365 -0.82 3.88 -5.51
N GLY A 366 -0.49 2.74 -4.89
CA GLY A 366 0.87 2.36 -4.53
C GLY A 366 1.38 2.85 -3.17
N THR A 367 0.68 3.76 -2.47
CA THR A 367 1.14 4.35 -1.18
C THR A 367 0.53 3.69 0.07
N GLY A 368 -0.10 2.53 -0.08
CA GLY A 368 -0.92 1.90 0.96
C GLY A 368 -0.21 1.60 2.28
N ASN A 369 1.09 1.38 2.30
CA ASN A 369 1.81 1.00 3.51
C ASN A 369 1.70 2.04 4.66
N ILE A 370 1.61 3.33 4.34
CA ILE A 370 1.40 4.40 5.33
C ILE A 370 -0.01 4.95 5.27
N THR A 371 -0.50 5.24 4.05
CA THR A 371 -1.80 5.90 3.86
C THR A 371 -2.94 5.07 4.45
N ALA A 372 -2.83 3.74 4.39
CA ALA A 372 -3.82 2.85 5.01
C ALA A 372 -3.79 2.91 6.55
N TRP A 373 -2.67 3.24 7.17
CA TRP A 373 -2.62 3.47 8.61
C TRP A 373 -3.41 4.73 9.01
N VAL A 374 -3.23 5.82 8.27
CA VAL A 374 -4.07 7.03 8.40
C VAL A 374 -5.54 6.69 8.20
N GLY A 375 -5.85 5.93 7.15
CA GLY A 375 -7.21 5.48 6.83
C GLY A 375 -7.82 4.63 7.95
N GLY A 376 -7.06 3.71 8.54
CA GLY A 376 -7.51 2.89 9.66
C GLY A 376 -7.91 3.72 10.87
N ARG A 377 -7.14 4.77 11.18
CA ARG A 377 -7.47 5.72 12.25
C ARG A 377 -8.76 6.48 11.91
N ILE A 378 -8.89 7.00 10.69
CA ILE A 378 -10.11 7.72 10.26
C ILE A 378 -11.35 6.84 10.42
N VAL A 379 -11.31 5.60 9.93
CA VAL A 379 -12.45 4.67 10.03
C VAL A 379 -12.77 4.32 11.48
N ALA A 380 -11.74 4.07 12.30
CA ALA A 380 -11.93 3.78 13.72
C ALA A 380 -12.53 4.98 14.47
N ASP A 381 -12.12 6.22 14.16
CA ASP A 381 -12.74 7.44 14.72
C ASP A 381 -14.21 7.55 14.32
N LEU A 382 -14.53 7.37 13.04
CA LEU A 382 -15.90 7.43 12.51
C LEU A 382 -16.80 6.38 13.18
N ILE A 383 -16.31 5.16 13.39
CA ILE A 383 -17.07 4.10 14.08
C ILE A 383 -17.28 4.44 15.56
N ALA A 384 -16.25 4.91 16.24
CA ALA A 384 -16.29 5.14 17.67
C ALA A 384 -17.06 6.41 18.08
N THR A 385 -16.99 7.47 17.25
CA THR A 385 -17.49 8.81 17.65
C THR A 385 -18.39 9.47 16.60
N GLY A 386 -18.54 8.88 15.43
CA GLY A 386 -19.29 9.45 14.30
C GLY A 386 -18.50 10.54 13.54
N ALA A 387 -17.28 10.90 13.95
CA ALA A 387 -16.50 11.97 13.33
C ALA A 387 -14.98 11.67 13.36
N SER A 388 -14.25 12.18 12.35
CA SER A 388 -12.79 12.21 12.36
C SER A 388 -12.31 13.53 11.77
N VAL A 389 -11.28 14.14 12.38
CA VAL A 389 -10.70 15.42 11.92
C VAL A 389 -10.05 15.33 10.53
N ASP A 390 -9.75 14.13 10.09
CA ASP A 390 -9.12 13.83 8.81
C ASP A 390 -10.02 13.09 7.83
N ALA A 391 -11.35 13.01 8.10
CA ALA A 391 -12.28 12.30 7.24
C ALA A 391 -12.31 12.84 5.81
N ASP A 392 -12.09 14.15 5.63
CA ASP A 392 -12.06 14.83 4.33
C ASP A 392 -10.81 14.55 3.49
N LEU A 393 -9.73 14.02 4.08
CA LEU A 393 -8.51 13.69 3.32
C LEU A 393 -8.80 12.69 2.20
N PHE A 394 -9.67 11.71 2.47
CA PHE A 394 -9.90 10.55 1.59
C PHE A 394 -11.40 10.24 1.41
N ASP A 395 -12.26 11.23 1.55
CA ASP A 395 -13.71 11.11 1.56
C ASP A 395 -14.25 10.20 0.43
N THR A 396 -15.06 9.23 0.79
CA THR A 396 -15.74 8.30 -0.13
C THR A 396 -16.84 8.94 -0.96
N SER A 397 -17.42 10.05 -0.47
CA SER A 397 -18.49 10.79 -1.15
C SER A 397 -17.97 11.72 -2.26
N ARG A 398 -16.65 12.00 -2.28
CA ARG A 398 -16.09 12.93 -3.26
C ARG A 398 -16.36 12.47 -4.69
N THR A 399 -16.75 13.40 -5.55
CA THR A 399 -16.86 13.15 -6.98
C THR A 399 -15.51 13.36 -7.64
N THR A 400 -15.00 12.35 -8.33
CA THR A 400 -13.86 12.54 -9.23
C THR A 400 -14.37 13.32 -10.46
N ARG A 401 -13.66 14.36 -10.87
CA ARG A 401 -13.91 14.99 -12.15
C ARG A 401 -13.65 13.94 -13.23
N SER A 402 -14.69 13.55 -13.96
CA SER A 402 -14.51 12.77 -15.20
C SER A 402 -13.73 13.63 -16.18
N GLY A 403 -12.45 13.31 -16.40
CA GLY A 403 -11.58 14.08 -17.28
C GLY A 403 -10.18 14.37 -16.73
N ALA A 404 -9.72 13.68 -15.70
CA ALA A 404 -8.28 13.57 -15.52
C ALA A 404 -7.73 12.79 -16.73
N PRO A 405 -6.67 13.27 -17.44
CA PRO A 405 -6.04 12.51 -18.49
C PRO A 405 -5.69 11.12 -17.96
N ASP A 406 -5.91 10.11 -18.77
CA ASP A 406 -5.35 8.79 -18.48
C ASP A 406 -3.88 9.02 -18.14
N ALA A 407 -3.41 8.51 -16.99
CA ALA A 407 -2.02 8.67 -16.52
C ALA A 407 -1.00 8.01 -17.48
N ASP A 408 -1.45 7.55 -18.64
CA ASP A 408 -0.68 6.95 -19.71
C ASP A 408 -0.43 7.94 -20.89
N ASP A 409 -0.95 9.19 -20.85
CA ASP A 409 -0.81 10.15 -21.97
C ASP A 409 0.25 11.24 -21.74
N ASP A 410 0.96 11.24 -20.63
CA ASP A 410 2.09 12.15 -20.40
C ASP A 410 3.42 11.36 -20.34
N HIS A 411 4.08 11.34 -21.48
CA HIS A 411 5.50 11.08 -21.87
C HIS A 411 5.74 9.88 -22.76
#